data_82a8d9d543bc5db4919c600bd2ef4b8a
#
_entry.id   82a8d9d543bc5db4919c600bd2ef4b8a
#
_cell.length_a   1.000
_cell.length_b   1.000
_cell.length_c   1.000
_cell.angle_alpha   90.00
_cell.angle_beta   90.00
_cell.angle_gamma   90.00
#
_symmetry.space_group_name_H-M   'P 1'
#
loop_
_entity.id
_entity.type
_entity.pdbx_description
1 polymer ?
#
loop_
_entity_poly.entity_id
_entity_poly.type
_entity_poly.pdbx_seq_one_letter_code
_entity_poly.pdbx_strand_id
1 'polypeptide(L)'
;MRALLSVLALLFAIAVSGGAAKAGLVTDLSQHQVSIRSNFTGTEILIFGAIEADSAAKPGQSTDVAIVVSGPRRDETVRKKERVAGVWINYNSVTFASVPGFYAVASTRPFETIASERVRAIAQIGAHHL
;
A
#
# COMPACT_ATOMS: atom_id res chain seq x y z
N MET A 1 -17.23 -42.53 -33.61
CA MET A 1 -16.82 -41.12 -33.82
C MET A 1 -17.37 -40.17 -32.75
N ARG A 2 -18.64 -40.24 -32.37
CA ARG A 2 -19.23 -39.33 -31.35
C ARG A 2 -18.61 -39.50 -29.95
N ALA A 3 -18.34 -40.72 -29.51
CA ALA A 3 -17.72 -41.03 -28.21
C ALA A 3 -16.26 -40.53 -28.12
N LEU A 4 -15.50 -40.61 -29.20
CA LEU A 4 -14.11 -40.10 -29.27
C LEU A 4 -14.04 -38.57 -29.18
N LEU A 5 -14.97 -37.88 -29.81
CA LEU A 5 -15.10 -36.40 -29.72
C LEU A 5 -15.47 -35.93 -28.31
N SER A 6 -16.33 -36.71 -27.61
CA SER A 6 -16.72 -36.37 -26.22
C SER A 6 -15.56 -36.56 -25.24
N VAL A 7 -14.74 -37.58 -25.40
CA VAL A 7 -13.54 -37.80 -24.55
C VAL A 7 -12.47 -36.75 -24.83
N LEU A 8 -12.28 -36.34 -26.08
CA LEU A 8 -11.34 -35.32 -26.46
C LEU A 8 -11.75 -33.93 -25.90
N ALA A 9 -13.06 -33.64 -25.95
CA ALA A 9 -13.60 -32.40 -25.36
C ALA A 9 -13.46 -32.35 -23.82
N LEU A 10 -13.65 -33.51 -23.16
CA LEU A 10 -13.47 -33.61 -21.71
C LEU A 10 -12.00 -33.47 -21.30
N LEU A 11 -11.07 -34.03 -22.03
CA LEU A 11 -9.63 -33.88 -21.82
C LEU A 11 -9.17 -32.43 -22.07
N PHE A 12 -9.73 -31.72 -23.04
CA PHE A 12 -9.43 -30.33 -23.30
C PHE A 12 -9.96 -29.39 -22.19
N ALA A 13 -11.14 -29.70 -21.63
CA ALA A 13 -11.71 -28.92 -20.52
C ALA A 13 -10.87 -29.01 -19.22
N ILE A 14 -10.21 -30.14 -18.97
CA ILE A 14 -9.34 -30.33 -17.79
C ILE A 14 -8.01 -29.56 -17.94
N ALA A 15 -7.53 -29.41 -19.18
CA ALA A 15 -6.26 -28.69 -19.44
C ALA A 15 -6.33 -27.16 -19.24
N VAL A 16 -7.55 -26.59 -19.19
CA VAL A 16 -7.74 -25.11 -19.05
C VAL A 16 -7.85 -24.66 -17.60
N SER A 17 -7.93 -25.57 -16.63
CA SER A 17 -7.94 -25.22 -15.19
C SER A 17 -6.54 -24.95 -14.63
N GLY A 18 -5.74 -24.17 -15.35
CA GLY A 18 -4.50 -23.59 -14.83
C GLY A 18 -4.84 -22.55 -13.75
N GLY A 19 -4.84 -22.99 -12.49
CA GLY A 19 -4.97 -22.06 -11.36
C GLY A 19 -3.89 -21.00 -11.43
N ALA A 20 -4.27 -19.73 -11.40
CA ALA A 20 -3.31 -18.63 -11.27
C ALA A 20 -2.54 -18.81 -9.94
N ALA A 21 -1.25 -19.12 -10.03
CA ALA A 21 -0.37 -19.14 -8.88
C ALA A 21 -0.33 -17.71 -8.32
N LYS A 22 -0.81 -17.52 -7.07
CA LYS A 22 -0.71 -16.25 -6.36
C LYS A 22 0.64 -16.24 -5.66
N ALA A 23 1.46 -15.22 -5.95
CA ALA A 23 2.65 -14.94 -5.15
C ALA A 23 2.21 -14.67 -3.70
N GLY A 24 2.69 -15.45 -2.75
CA GLY A 24 2.45 -15.25 -1.32
C GLY A 24 3.34 -14.13 -0.79
N LEU A 25 2.77 -13.16 -0.09
CA LEU A 25 3.51 -12.15 0.65
C LEU A 25 3.27 -12.35 2.15
N VAL A 26 4.34 -12.61 2.88
CA VAL A 26 4.32 -12.70 4.35
C VAL A 26 5.13 -11.53 4.90
N THR A 27 4.50 -10.70 5.72
CA THR A 27 5.16 -9.52 6.34
C THR A 27 4.87 -9.47 7.82
N ASP A 28 5.79 -8.91 8.59
CA ASP A 28 5.62 -8.65 10.00
C ASP A 28 6.36 -7.36 10.42
N LEU A 29 6.06 -6.86 11.61
CA LEU A 29 6.64 -5.67 12.22
C LEU A 29 7.39 -6.04 13.49
N SER A 30 8.55 -5.43 13.72
CA SER A 30 9.30 -5.60 14.95
C SER A 30 8.55 -5.10 16.20
N GLN A 31 7.67 -4.12 16.02
CA GLN A 31 6.84 -3.54 17.08
C GLN A 31 5.45 -3.20 16.54
N HIS A 32 4.42 -3.67 17.22
CA HIS A 32 3.02 -3.39 16.89
C HIS A 32 2.43 -2.22 17.70
N GLN A 33 3.15 -1.76 18.72
CA GLN A 33 2.73 -0.67 19.60
C GLN A 33 3.89 0.26 19.91
N VAL A 34 3.67 1.55 19.73
CA VAL A 34 4.60 2.62 20.10
C VAL A 34 4.03 3.39 21.27
N SER A 35 4.76 3.40 22.40
CA SER A 35 4.38 4.15 23.61
C SER A 35 5.17 5.45 23.70
N ILE A 36 4.46 6.58 23.77
CA ILE A 36 5.05 7.90 23.92
C ILE A 36 5.17 8.21 25.42
N ARG A 37 6.40 8.47 25.88
CA ARG A 37 6.71 8.86 27.26
C ARG A 37 7.31 10.29 27.26
N SER A 38 7.45 10.92 28.43
CA SER A 38 7.97 12.29 28.57
C SER A 38 9.39 12.48 28.00
N ASN A 39 10.19 11.41 27.94
CA ASN A 39 11.53 11.40 27.36
C ASN A 39 11.60 10.77 25.97
N PHE A 40 10.48 10.73 25.24
CA PHE A 40 10.41 10.10 23.93
C PHE A 40 11.17 10.93 22.89
N THR A 41 12.21 10.34 22.30
CA THR A 41 13.04 10.93 21.24
C THR A 41 12.76 10.35 19.86
N GLY A 42 11.81 9.42 19.77
CA GLY A 42 11.46 8.67 18.57
C GLY A 42 11.54 7.16 18.81
N THR A 43 11.03 6.39 17.86
CA THR A 43 11.18 4.93 17.84
C THR A 43 11.49 4.46 16.43
N GLU A 44 12.18 3.36 16.34
CA GLU A 44 12.47 2.68 15.10
C GLU A 44 11.56 1.45 14.97
N ILE A 45 10.95 1.30 13.81
CA ILE A 45 10.13 0.13 13.49
C ILE A 45 10.76 -0.55 12.29
N LEU A 46 11.20 -1.80 12.48
CA LEU A 46 11.68 -2.63 11.39
C LEU A 46 10.50 -3.37 10.76
N ILE A 47 10.34 -3.22 9.45
CA ILE A 47 9.39 -3.97 8.64
C ILE A 47 10.18 -5.02 7.87
N PHE A 48 9.81 -6.28 8.01
CA PHE A 48 10.47 -7.38 7.32
C PHE A 48 9.44 -8.32 6.73
N GLY A 49 9.85 -9.07 5.71
CA GLY A 49 8.95 -10.02 5.07
C GLY A 49 9.67 -10.89 4.04
N ALA A 50 8.96 -11.87 3.56
CA ALA A 50 9.37 -12.75 2.48
C ALA A 50 8.33 -12.74 1.37
N ILE A 51 8.80 -12.70 0.14
CA ILE A 51 7.99 -12.82 -1.07
C ILE A 51 8.27 -14.19 -1.65
N GLU A 52 7.25 -15.03 -1.70
CA GLU A 52 7.36 -16.29 -2.41
C GLU A 52 7.44 -16.02 -3.92
N ALA A 53 8.46 -16.55 -4.55
CA ALA A 53 8.60 -16.44 -6.00
C ALA A 53 7.43 -17.14 -6.68
N ASP A 54 6.72 -16.42 -7.54
CA ASP A 54 5.73 -17.04 -8.40
C ASP A 54 6.43 -17.99 -9.37
N SER A 55 5.97 -19.24 -9.42
CA SER A 55 6.46 -20.24 -10.38
C SER A 55 6.23 -19.82 -11.85
N ALA A 56 5.33 -18.88 -12.08
CA ALA A 56 5.05 -18.29 -13.39
C ALA A 56 5.94 -17.07 -13.71
N ALA A 57 6.75 -16.58 -12.76
CA ALA A 57 7.66 -15.45 -12.99
C ALA A 57 8.76 -15.85 -13.99
N LYS A 58 8.97 -14.99 -14.98
CA LYS A 58 10.04 -15.22 -15.97
C LYS A 58 11.43 -15.12 -15.30
N PRO A 59 12.37 -16.01 -15.63
CA PRO A 59 13.74 -15.90 -15.13
C PRO A 59 14.33 -14.51 -15.44
N GLY A 60 14.89 -13.85 -14.40
CA GLY A 60 15.47 -12.52 -14.52
C GLY A 60 14.50 -11.35 -14.30
N GLN A 61 13.24 -11.59 -14.00
CA GLN A 61 12.29 -10.55 -13.60
C GLN A 61 12.52 -10.17 -12.14
N SER A 62 12.87 -8.91 -11.88
CA SER A 62 12.97 -8.37 -10.53
C SER A 62 11.59 -8.03 -9.98
N THR A 63 11.36 -8.34 -8.71
CA THR A 63 10.14 -7.94 -7.99
C THR A 63 10.36 -6.59 -7.34
N ASP A 64 9.47 -5.65 -7.61
CA ASP A 64 9.47 -4.36 -6.93
C ASP A 64 8.61 -4.41 -5.67
N VAL A 65 9.01 -3.64 -4.68
CA VAL A 65 8.31 -3.54 -3.42
C VAL A 65 7.96 -2.09 -3.13
N ALA A 66 6.71 -1.86 -2.73
CA ALA A 66 6.26 -0.59 -2.16
C ALA A 66 5.64 -0.84 -0.79
N ILE A 67 6.04 -0.06 0.20
CA ILE A 67 5.57 -0.15 1.57
C ILE A 67 4.86 1.15 1.90
N VAL A 68 3.62 1.05 2.35
CA VAL A 68 2.82 2.17 2.83
C VAL A 68 2.60 1.99 4.34
N VAL A 69 3.03 2.97 5.13
CA VAL A 69 2.77 3.03 6.56
C VAL A 69 1.79 4.16 6.82
N SER A 70 0.62 3.81 7.33
CA SER A 70 -0.45 4.75 7.60
C SER A 70 -0.87 4.66 9.07
N GLY A 71 -0.92 5.77 9.76
CA GLY A 71 -1.44 5.87 11.12
C GLY A 71 -2.97 5.86 11.18
N PRO A 72 -3.55 5.89 12.39
CA PRO A 72 -4.99 5.97 12.56
C PRO A 72 -5.55 7.23 11.92
N ARG A 73 -6.72 7.10 11.31
CA ARG A 73 -7.42 8.23 10.66
C ARG A 73 -8.17 9.05 11.68
N ARG A 74 -8.13 10.38 11.49
CA ARG A 74 -8.86 11.35 12.31
C ARG A 74 -9.14 12.62 11.51
N ASP A 75 -10.05 13.42 11.99
CA ASP A 75 -10.31 14.74 11.41
C ASP A 75 -9.22 15.71 11.89
N GLU A 76 -8.59 16.40 10.95
CA GLU A 76 -7.54 17.39 11.23
C GLU A 76 -7.97 18.77 10.76
N THR A 77 -7.86 19.77 11.64
CA THR A 77 -8.16 21.16 11.31
C THR A 77 -6.89 21.98 11.19
N VAL A 78 -6.62 22.44 9.97
CA VAL A 78 -5.52 23.37 9.68
C VAL A 78 -6.04 24.79 9.76
N ARG A 79 -5.35 25.62 10.51
CA ARG A 79 -5.71 27.04 10.70
C ARG A 79 -4.65 27.95 10.10
N LYS A 80 -5.10 28.92 9.32
CA LYS A 80 -4.24 29.96 8.77
C LYS A 80 -4.18 31.14 9.74
N LYS A 81 -2.96 31.51 10.13
CA LYS A 81 -2.73 32.76 10.90
C LYS A 81 -2.69 33.95 9.96
N GLU A 82 -3.46 34.96 10.28
CA GLU A 82 -3.47 36.23 9.56
C GLU A 82 -3.27 37.38 10.54
N ARG A 83 -2.65 38.46 10.06
CA ARG A 83 -2.43 39.68 10.88
C ARG A 83 -3.61 40.62 10.69
N VAL A 84 -4.42 40.79 11.74
CA VAL A 84 -5.55 41.70 11.76
C VAL A 84 -5.31 42.77 12.82
N ALA A 85 -5.34 44.05 12.44
CA ALA A 85 -5.07 45.19 13.34
C ALA A 85 -3.77 45.09 14.16
N GLY A 86 -2.73 44.48 13.57
CA GLY A 86 -1.43 44.29 14.23
C GLY A 86 -1.29 43.02 15.08
N VAL A 87 -2.35 42.26 15.29
CA VAL A 87 -2.36 41.04 16.10
C VAL A 87 -2.50 39.80 15.17
N TRP A 88 -1.74 38.75 15.50
CA TRP A 88 -1.86 37.47 14.79
C TRP A 88 -3.03 36.65 15.35
N ILE A 89 -4.00 36.36 14.50
CA ILE A 89 -5.16 35.55 14.86
C ILE A 89 -5.33 34.37 13.90
N ASN A 90 -5.98 33.31 14.36
CA ASN A 90 -6.40 32.18 13.52
C ASN A 90 -7.72 32.55 12.82
N TYR A 91 -7.64 33.14 11.64
CA TYR A 91 -8.80 33.71 10.95
C TYR A 91 -9.55 32.67 10.13
N ASN A 92 -8.83 31.86 9.36
CA ASN A 92 -9.42 30.83 8.50
C ASN A 92 -9.03 29.43 8.97
N SER A 93 -9.94 28.48 8.81
CA SER A 93 -9.68 27.08 9.08
C SER A 93 -10.26 26.19 7.99
N VAL A 94 -9.57 25.09 7.69
CA VAL A 94 -10.04 24.02 6.81
C VAL A 94 -9.93 22.72 7.58
N THR A 95 -11.02 21.96 7.63
CA THR A 95 -11.05 20.63 8.24
C THR A 95 -10.94 19.57 7.14
N PHE A 96 -9.96 18.72 7.27
CA PHE A 96 -9.78 17.54 6.45
C PHE A 96 -10.35 16.35 7.22
N ALA A 97 -11.37 15.72 6.65
CA ALA A 97 -12.02 14.58 7.28
C ALA A 97 -11.23 13.29 7.03
N SER A 98 -11.09 12.47 8.08
CA SER A 98 -10.54 11.11 7.97
C SER A 98 -9.15 11.02 7.33
N VAL A 99 -8.24 11.92 7.68
CA VAL A 99 -6.85 11.86 7.22
C VAL A 99 -5.99 11.03 8.19
N PRO A 100 -4.97 10.29 7.69
CA PRO A 100 -4.08 9.55 8.56
C PRO A 100 -3.20 10.52 9.35
N GLY A 101 -3.05 10.29 10.67
CA GLY A 101 -2.17 11.09 11.52
C GLY A 101 -0.68 10.94 11.23
N PHE A 102 -0.32 9.89 10.51
CA PHE A 102 1.02 9.62 9.98
C PHE A 102 0.90 8.93 8.65
N TYR A 103 1.76 9.28 7.69
CA TYR A 103 1.82 8.65 6.39
C TYR A 103 3.26 8.65 5.87
N ALA A 104 3.76 7.47 5.55
CA ALA A 104 5.06 7.29 4.92
C ALA A 104 5.00 6.23 3.84
N VAL A 105 5.75 6.43 2.77
CA VAL A 105 5.86 5.47 1.67
C VAL A 105 7.31 5.27 1.31
N ALA A 106 7.70 4.03 1.13
CA ALA A 106 9.01 3.63 0.63
C ALA A 106 8.85 2.65 -0.52
N SER A 107 9.75 2.70 -1.50
CA SER A 107 9.72 1.79 -2.65
C SER A 107 11.13 1.52 -3.20
N THR A 108 11.27 0.41 -3.89
CA THR A 108 12.54 0.00 -4.54
C THR A 108 12.87 0.88 -5.74
N ARG A 109 11.85 1.41 -6.43
CA ARG A 109 11.96 2.33 -7.57
C ARG A 109 10.86 3.40 -7.50
N PRO A 110 10.92 4.48 -8.29
CA PRO A 110 9.85 5.48 -8.34
C PRO A 110 8.48 4.85 -8.61
N PHE A 111 7.44 5.29 -7.87
CA PHE A 111 6.10 4.68 -7.91
C PHE A 111 5.49 4.63 -9.30
N GLU A 112 5.77 5.66 -10.11
CA GLU A 112 5.28 5.80 -11.47
C GLU A 112 5.78 4.67 -12.38
N THR A 113 6.93 4.10 -12.05
CA THR A 113 7.55 3.02 -12.83
C THR A 113 7.13 1.62 -12.40
N ILE A 114 6.70 1.47 -11.14
CA ILE A 114 6.33 0.16 -10.57
C ILE A 114 4.83 -0.10 -10.56
N ALA A 115 4.00 0.95 -10.56
CA ALA A 115 2.56 0.79 -10.48
C ALA A 115 1.81 1.82 -11.33
N SER A 116 0.75 1.36 -12.01
CA SER A 116 -0.15 2.25 -12.74
C SER A 116 -0.91 3.16 -11.76
N GLU A 117 -1.42 4.30 -12.26
CA GLU A 117 -2.23 5.27 -11.50
C GLU A 117 -3.37 4.58 -10.75
N ARG A 118 -4.08 3.68 -11.42
CA ARG A 118 -5.19 2.92 -10.83
C ARG A 118 -4.74 2.07 -9.63
N VAL A 119 -3.59 1.39 -9.75
CA VAL A 119 -3.06 0.55 -8.67
C VAL A 119 -2.61 1.43 -7.50
N ARG A 120 -1.97 2.57 -7.78
CA ARG A 120 -1.55 3.53 -6.76
C ARG A 120 -2.74 4.11 -5.99
N ALA A 121 -3.82 4.44 -6.69
CA ALA A 121 -5.05 4.93 -6.07
C ALA A 121 -5.70 3.86 -5.16
N ILE A 122 -5.81 2.61 -5.61
CA ILE A 122 -6.37 1.51 -4.81
C ILE A 122 -5.52 1.23 -3.57
N ALA A 123 -4.20 1.20 -3.72
CA ALA A 123 -3.25 0.93 -2.65
C ALA A 123 -2.91 2.18 -1.80
N GLN A 124 -3.50 3.33 -2.11
CA GLN A 124 -3.23 4.63 -1.46
C GLN A 124 -1.73 4.98 -1.44
N ILE A 125 -1.03 4.73 -2.54
CA ILE A 125 0.38 5.05 -2.72
C ILE A 125 0.54 6.48 -3.24
N GLY A 126 1.04 7.35 -2.40
CA GLY A 126 1.24 8.77 -2.70
C GLY A 126 0.16 9.66 -2.06
N ALA A 127 0.56 10.88 -1.69
CA ALA A 127 -0.30 11.82 -0.97
C ALA A 127 -1.56 12.26 -1.75
N HIS A 128 -1.56 12.10 -3.07
CA HIS A 128 -2.71 12.44 -3.92
C HIS A 128 -3.86 11.41 -3.84
N HIS A 129 -3.64 10.28 -3.17
CA HIS A 129 -4.58 9.17 -3.07
C HIS A 129 -5.09 8.93 -1.63
N LEU A 130 -4.86 9.92 -0.73
CA LEU A 130 -5.29 9.86 0.67
C LEU A 130 -6.73 10.31 0.87
#